data_af15752bd85b52d4b83622cc54be0ec1
#
_entry.id   af15752bd85b52d4b83622cc54be0ec1
#
_cell.length_a   1.000
_cell.length_b   1.000
_cell.length_c   1.000
_cell.angle_alpha   90.00
_cell.angle_beta   90.00
_cell.angle_gamma   90.00
#
_symmetry.space_group_name_H-M   'P 1'
#
loop_
_entity.id
_entity.type
_entity.pdbx_description
1 polymer ?
#
loop_
_entity_poly.entity_id
_entity_poly.type
_entity_poly.pdbx_seq_one_letter_code
_entity_poly.pdbx_strand_id
1 'polypeptide(L)'
;MTYVAAENRYEKMIYNRCGRSGLKLPAISLGLWHNFGDDTPHRTKQAIVRKAFDLGITHFDLANNYGPPPGSAETPFGEILRTDFSAYRDELIISTKAGYEMWAGPYGEWGGRKYMLASLDQSLKRMGLDYVDIFYSHRFDPDTPLEETMGALDHAVRSGKALYAGISSYNSQRTREAADILRQLGTPCVIHQPSYSMLNRWVEEDGLLDTLEGLGVGSIVFSPLAQGMLTDKYLGGIPDGSRASQGKSLKTAFINDRTIANIKALNAIAGKRGQTLAQMALAWVLRRGRVTSALIGASRPEQVEDCVGALKVLDFSDAELAEIDTYARESDINLWAASAERKGPPRK
;
A
#
# COMPACT_ATOMS: atom_id res chain seq x y z
N MET A 1 24.31 6.64 19.07
CA MET A 1 24.11 5.24 19.47
C MET A 1 23.59 4.49 18.26
N THR A 2 24.15 3.35 17.97
CA THR A 2 23.68 2.45 16.92
C THR A 2 22.27 1.97 17.28
N TYR A 3 21.34 1.92 16.33
CA TYR A 3 20.00 1.38 16.55
C TYR A 3 20.09 -0.13 16.81
N VAL A 4 19.37 -0.58 17.83
CA VAL A 4 19.18 -2.00 18.16
C VAL A 4 17.68 -2.22 18.22
N ALA A 5 17.17 -3.14 17.42
CA ALA A 5 15.74 -3.44 17.34
C ALA A 5 15.25 -4.11 18.65
N ALA A 6 13.98 -3.87 18.99
CA ALA A 6 13.34 -4.52 20.12
C ALA A 6 13.39 -6.06 19.98
N GLU A 7 13.85 -6.77 21.03
CA GLU A 7 13.99 -8.23 21.00
C GLU A 7 12.63 -8.93 20.85
N ASN A 8 11.59 -8.38 21.46
CA ASN A 8 10.22 -8.90 21.44
C ASN A 8 9.34 -8.39 20.29
N ARG A 9 9.94 -7.80 19.23
CA ARG A 9 9.22 -7.17 18.10
C ARG A 9 8.23 -8.11 17.41
N TYR A 10 8.48 -9.40 17.40
CA TYR A 10 7.64 -10.38 16.70
C TYR A 10 6.48 -10.96 17.52
N GLU A 11 6.44 -10.70 18.84
CA GLU A 11 5.49 -11.37 19.76
C GLU A 11 4.03 -10.95 19.54
N LYS A 12 3.78 -9.72 19.08
CA LYS A 12 2.44 -9.13 18.95
C LYS A 12 1.96 -8.96 17.53
N MET A 13 2.85 -9.11 16.54
CA MET A 13 2.50 -8.97 15.13
C MET A 13 1.98 -10.29 14.59
N ILE A 14 0.90 -10.20 13.81
CA ILE A 14 0.35 -11.33 13.07
C ILE A 14 0.99 -11.35 11.68
N TYR A 15 1.50 -12.50 11.26
CA TYR A 15 2.09 -12.70 9.94
C TYR A 15 1.23 -13.61 9.10
N ASN A 16 0.66 -13.06 8.03
CA ASN A 16 -0.21 -13.79 7.11
C ASN A 16 0.56 -14.28 5.89
N ARG A 17 0.28 -15.49 5.44
CA ARG A 17 0.82 -16.01 4.18
C ARG A 17 0.27 -15.21 3.00
N CYS A 18 1.16 -14.82 2.10
CA CYS A 18 0.80 -14.10 0.88
C CYS A 18 0.33 -15.09 -0.20
N GLY A 19 -0.98 -15.30 -0.27
CA GLY A 19 -1.59 -16.29 -1.16
C GLY A 19 -1.02 -17.70 -0.94
N ARG A 20 -0.64 -18.38 -2.03
CA ARG A 20 -0.02 -19.73 -2.01
C ARG A 20 1.51 -19.69 -2.03
N SER A 21 2.12 -18.49 -1.90
CA SER A 21 3.58 -18.36 -1.90
C SER A 21 4.20 -18.68 -0.53
N GLY A 22 5.53 -18.75 -0.46
CA GLY A 22 6.29 -18.84 0.80
C GLY A 22 6.39 -17.52 1.56
N LEU A 23 6.03 -16.38 0.91
CA LEU A 23 6.11 -15.06 1.48
C LEU A 23 5.09 -14.88 2.61
N LYS A 24 5.52 -14.29 3.72
CA LYS A 24 4.65 -13.87 4.82
C LYS A 24 4.78 -12.36 5.01
N LEU A 25 3.65 -11.68 5.13
CA LEU A 25 3.61 -10.25 5.42
C LEU A 25 3.01 -10.01 6.81
N PRO A 26 3.47 -8.95 7.53
CA PRO A 26 2.79 -8.51 8.74
C PRO A 26 1.36 -8.05 8.38
N ALA A 27 0.41 -8.27 9.26
CA ALA A 27 -0.97 -7.84 9.04
C ALA A 27 -1.10 -6.32 8.84
N ILE A 28 -0.14 -5.56 9.39
CA ILE A 28 0.03 -4.11 9.14
C ILE A 28 1.41 -3.90 8.49
N SER A 29 1.43 -3.24 7.33
CA SER A 29 2.64 -2.84 6.60
C SER A 29 2.79 -1.32 6.58
N LEU A 30 4.00 -0.80 6.45
CA LEU A 30 4.27 0.64 6.40
C LEU A 30 4.54 1.13 4.96
N GLY A 31 3.67 2.03 4.47
CA GLY A 31 3.84 2.71 3.19
C GLY A 31 4.59 4.04 3.35
N LEU A 32 5.59 4.25 2.51
CA LEU A 32 6.51 5.37 2.59
C LEU A 32 6.20 6.47 1.54
N TRP A 33 4.91 6.71 1.28
CA TRP A 33 4.48 7.81 0.43
C TRP A 33 4.36 9.12 1.23
N HIS A 34 4.13 10.27 0.62
CA HIS A 34 3.87 11.61 1.18
C HIS A 34 4.73 12.06 2.39
N ASN A 35 4.80 11.28 3.46
CA ASN A 35 5.51 11.65 4.69
C ASN A 35 7.00 11.28 4.65
N PHE A 36 7.48 10.79 3.51
CA PHE A 36 8.87 10.40 3.30
C PHE A 36 9.57 11.25 2.23
N GLY A 37 8.88 12.26 1.68
CA GLY A 37 9.45 13.26 0.77
C GLY A 37 10.38 14.26 1.47
N ASP A 38 10.88 15.22 0.69
CA ASP A 38 11.89 16.20 1.16
C ASP A 38 11.35 17.15 2.25
N ASP A 39 10.03 17.38 2.31
CA ASP A 39 9.38 18.22 3.31
C ASP A 39 9.43 17.65 4.74
N THR A 40 9.77 16.37 4.90
CA THR A 40 9.79 15.70 6.21
C THR A 40 11.23 15.55 6.71
N PRO A 41 11.57 15.99 7.94
CA PRO A 41 12.90 15.83 8.49
C PRO A 41 13.35 14.36 8.53
N HIS A 42 14.61 14.09 8.19
CA HIS A 42 15.18 12.74 8.16
C HIS A 42 14.98 12.00 9.50
N ARG A 43 15.22 12.67 10.63
CA ARG A 43 15.04 12.11 11.98
C ARG A 43 13.61 11.62 12.24
N THR A 44 12.59 12.28 11.65
CA THR A 44 11.18 11.87 11.79
C THR A 44 10.93 10.60 10.98
N LYS A 45 11.41 10.54 9.74
CA LYS A 45 11.34 9.34 8.90
C LYS A 45 12.00 8.14 9.61
N GLN A 46 13.21 8.35 10.13
CA GLN A 46 13.98 7.33 10.86
C GLN A 46 13.22 6.84 12.11
N ALA A 47 12.66 7.77 12.90
CA ALA A 47 11.89 7.40 14.09
C ALA A 47 10.63 6.57 13.75
N ILE A 48 9.94 6.88 12.64
CA ILE A 48 8.77 6.12 12.18
C ILE A 48 9.20 4.71 11.75
N VAL A 49 10.28 4.56 10.97
CA VAL A 49 10.76 3.25 10.48
C VAL A 49 11.23 2.38 11.64
N ARG A 50 12.00 2.94 12.60
CA ARG A 50 12.43 2.23 13.81
C ARG A 50 11.24 1.74 14.63
N LYS A 51 10.28 2.63 14.92
CA LYS A 51 9.07 2.27 15.65
C LYS A 51 8.27 1.17 14.95
N ALA A 52 8.15 1.24 13.63
CA ALA A 52 7.46 0.21 12.85
C ALA A 52 8.13 -1.16 13.02
N PHE A 53 9.44 -1.23 12.87
CA PHE A 53 10.18 -2.49 13.02
C PHE A 53 10.14 -3.01 14.47
N ASP A 54 10.26 -2.13 15.47
CA ASP A 54 10.14 -2.48 16.89
C ASP A 54 8.75 -3.03 17.27
N LEU A 55 7.73 -2.75 16.45
CA LEU A 55 6.37 -3.28 16.57
C LEU A 55 6.11 -4.51 15.68
N GLY A 56 7.14 -5.03 14.98
CA GLY A 56 7.06 -6.22 14.13
C GLY A 56 6.62 -5.95 12.70
N ILE A 57 6.54 -4.70 12.25
CA ILE A 57 6.32 -4.39 10.84
C ILE A 57 7.62 -4.66 10.09
N THR A 58 7.64 -5.74 9.32
CA THR A 58 8.78 -6.14 8.49
C THR A 58 8.68 -5.69 7.05
N HIS A 59 7.50 -5.25 6.59
CA HIS A 59 7.27 -4.82 5.22
C HIS A 59 7.21 -3.30 5.09
N PHE A 60 8.11 -2.76 4.26
CA PHE A 60 8.21 -1.34 3.88
C PHE A 60 7.92 -1.19 2.39
N ASP A 61 6.87 -0.43 2.06
CA ASP A 61 6.36 -0.31 0.71
C ASP A 61 6.67 1.06 0.11
N LEU A 62 7.42 1.05 -0.99
CA LEU A 62 7.82 2.23 -1.75
C LEU A 62 7.29 2.19 -3.19
N ALA A 63 7.62 3.21 -3.95
CA ALA A 63 7.55 3.27 -5.40
C ALA A 63 8.57 4.29 -5.90
N ASN A 64 9.00 4.14 -7.15
CA ASN A 64 9.97 5.04 -7.78
C ASN A 64 9.54 6.51 -7.71
N ASN A 65 8.23 6.79 -7.82
CA ASN A 65 7.65 8.13 -7.83
C ASN A 65 7.23 8.65 -6.44
N TYR A 66 7.49 7.90 -5.35
CA TYR A 66 7.13 8.37 -4.02
C TYR A 66 8.00 9.53 -3.54
N GLY A 67 7.36 10.44 -2.81
CA GLY A 67 7.90 11.68 -2.32
C GLY A 67 6.78 12.58 -1.81
N PRO A 68 6.71 13.87 -2.16
CA PRO A 68 7.37 14.63 -3.23
C PRO A 68 8.84 15.03 -2.91
N PRO A 69 9.66 15.36 -3.92
CA PRO A 69 9.50 15.04 -5.34
C PRO A 69 9.68 13.53 -5.64
N PRO A 70 9.34 13.05 -6.87
CA PRO A 70 9.54 11.65 -7.23
C PRO A 70 10.96 11.15 -6.91
N GLY A 71 11.07 9.97 -6.25
CA GLY A 71 12.33 9.37 -5.83
C GLY A 71 12.81 9.81 -4.44
N SER A 72 12.27 10.90 -3.88
CA SER A 72 12.71 11.44 -2.60
C SER A 72 12.30 10.61 -1.37
N ALA A 73 11.44 9.61 -1.53
CA ALA A 73 11.16 8.65 -0.47
C ALA A 73 12.19 7.51 -0.42
N GLU A 74 12.66 7.03 -1.57
CA GLU A 74 13.62 5.91 -1.64
C GLU A 74 15.01 6.28 -1.15
N THR A 75 15.48 7.49 -1.44
CA THR A 75 16.82 7.95 -1.03
C THR A 75 17.02 7.98 0.50
N PRO A 76 16.17 8.67 1.30
CA PRO A 76 16.31 8.66 2.75
C PRO A 76 16.02 7.29 3.38
N PHE A 77 15.16 6.48 2.76
CA PHE A 77 14.97 5.11 3.22
C PHE A 77 16.23 4.26 3.03
N GLY A 78 16.93 4.40 1.90
CA GLY A 78 18.24 3.76 1.68
C GLY A 78 19.28 4.18 2.71
N GLU A 79 19.32 5.45 3.12
CA GLU A 79 20.19 5.93 4.20
C GLU A 79 19.84 5.26 5.54
N ILE A 80 18.54 5.16 5.87
CA ILE A 80 18.05 4.49 7.09
C ILE A 80 18.42 3.01 7.05
N LEU A 81 18.23 2.32 5.92
CA LEU A 81 18.64 0.93 5.76
C LEU A 81 20.12 0.73 6.07
N ARG A 82 20.96 1.56 5.48
CA ARG A 82 22.41 1.46 5.66
C ARG A 82 22.86 1.75 7.09
N THR A 83 22.24 2.71 7.77
CA THR A 83 22.66 3.14 9.11
C THR A 83 22.07 2.32 10.23
N ASP A 84 20.82 1.86 10.09
CA ASP A 84 20.06 1.25 11.16
C ASP A 84 19.73 -0.22 10.92
N PHE A 85 19.56 -0.61 9.65
CA PHE A 85 18.96 -1.90 9.30
C PHE A 85 19.88 -2.82 8.49
N SER A 86 21.17 -2.48 8.32
CA SER A 86 22.10 -3.34 7.58
C SER A 86 22.20 -4.75 8.15
N ALA A 87 22.12 -4.89 9.48
CA ALA A 87 22.13 -6.20 10.15
C ALA A 87 20.77 -6.96 10.08
N TYR A 88 19.71 -6.30 9.64
CA TYR A 88 18.34 -6.84 9.61
C TYR A 88 17.79 -7.01 8.20
N ARG A 89 18.60 -6.80 7.13
CA ARG A 89 18.12 -6.84 5.74
C ARG A 89 17.32 -8.11 5.42
N ASP A 90 17.75 -9.25 5.90
CA ASP A 90 17.12 -10.54 5.64
C ASP A 90 15.82 -10.76 6.43
N GLU A 91 15.54 -9.91 7.42
CA GLU A 91 14.27 -9.90 8.17
C GLU A 91 13.23 -8.97 7.50
N LEU A 92 13.65 -8.13 6.55
CA LEU A 92 12.81 -7.12 5.92
C LEU A 92 12.26 -7.59 4.58
N ILE A 93 11.04 -7.17 4.29
CA ILE A 93 10.44 -7.20 2.95
C ILE A 93 10.41 -5.76 2.45
N ILE A 94 11.14 -5.47 1.40
CA ILE A 94 11.22 -4.16 0.78
C ILE A 94 10.59 -4.25 -0.60
N SER A 95 9.58 -3.42 -0.86
CA SER A 95 8.93 -3.37 -2.16
C SER A 95 9.08 -2.01 -2.82
N THR A 96 9.19 -2.02 -4.15
CA THR A 96 9.08 -0.82 -4.97
C THR A 96 8.25 -1.09 -6.23
N LYS A 97 7.86 -0.03 -6.93
CA LYS A 97 6.92 -0.06 -8.05
C LYS A 97 7.35 0.92 -9.14
N ALA A 98 6.97 0.63 -10.37
CA ALA A 98 7.06 1.56 -11.50
C ALA A 98 5.76 1.58 -12.29
N GLY A 99 5.37 2.76 -12.82
CA GLY A 99 4.15 2.93 -13.60
C GLY A 99 3.68 4.37 -13.74
N TYR A 100 4.01 5.24 -12.77
CA TYR A 100 3.70 6.68 -12.83
C TYR A 100 4.90 7.48 -13.32
N GLU A 101 4.65 8.71 -13.76
CA GLU A 101 5.67 9.59 -14.32
C GLU A 101 6.86 9.82 -13.37
N MET A 102 8.06 9.64 -13.91
CA MET A 102 9.33 9.88 -13.24
C MET A 102 10.19 10.90 -13.95
N TRP A 103 10.10 10.98 -15.29
CA TRP A 103 10.83 11.94 -16.10
C TRP A 103 10.05 12.25 -17.39
N ALA A 104 10.32 13.38 -18.00
CA ALA A 104 9.66 13.80 -19.22
C ALA A 104 10.05 12.93 -20.43
N GLY A 105 9.14 12.85 -21.40
CA GLY A 105 9.37 12.17 -22.67
C GLY A 105 8.72 10.79 -22.77
N PRO A 106 8.93 10.06 -23.88
CA PRO A 106 8.13 8.90 -24.24
C PRO A 106 8.40 7.64 -23.38
N TYR A 107 9.44 7.65 -22.55
CA TYR A 107 9.87 6.50 -21.74
C TYR A 107 9.88 6.82 -20.25
N GLY A 108 9.16 7.84 -19.81
CA GLY A 108 9.19 8.31 -18.41
C GLY A 108 8.07 7.78 -17.53
N GLU A 109 7.14 6.99 -18.06
CA GLU A 109 5.98 6.45 -17.34
C GLU A 109 5.42 5.17 -17.99
N TRP A 110 4.38 4.60 -17.38
CA TRP A 110 3.57 3.46 -17.82
C TRP A 110 4.27 2.09 -17.66
N GLY A 111 3.85 1.10 -18.46
CA GLY A 111 4.23 -0.32 -18.29
C GLY A 111 5.27 -0.83 -19.28
N GLY A 112 5.77 0.01 -20.19
CA GLY A 112 6.75 -0.43 -21.20
C GLY A 112 8.03 -0.98 -20.56
N ARG A 113 8.56 -2.08 -21.13
CA ARG A 113 9.74 -2.79 -20.61
C ARG A 113 10.92 -1.87 -20.33
N LYS A 114 11.21 -0.94 -21.23
CA LYS A 114 12.32 0.01 -21.08
C LYS A 114 12.16 0.87 -19.82
N TYR A 115 10.96 1.40 -19.58
CA TYR A 115 10.67 2.21 -18.41
C TYR A 115 10.72 1.39 -17.12
N MET A 116 10.07 0.23 -17.12
CA MET A 116 9.99 -0.63 -15.94
C MET A 116 11.39 -1.03 -15.42
N LEU A 117 12.28 -1.50 -16.30
CA LEU A 117 13.61 -1.94 -15.91
C LEU A 117 14.54 -0.78 -15.54
N ALA A 118 14.49 0.33 -16.29
CA ALA A 118 15.24 1.53 -15.94
C ALA A 118 14.81 2.10 -14.57
N SER A 119 13.51 2.07 -14.28
CA SER A 119 12.96 2.50 -12.99
C SER A 119 13.43 1.63 -11.84
N LEU A 120 13.43 0.30 -12.02
CA LEU A 120 13.94 -0.62 -11.00
C LEU A 120 15.42 -0.36 -10.71
N ASP A 121 16.26 -0.21 -11.75
CA ASP A 121 17.68 0.09 -11.59
C ASP A 121 17.93 1.40 -10.82
N GLN A 122 17.15 2.44 -11.13
CA GLN A 122 17.21 3.71 -10.42
C GLN A 122 16.75 3.57 -8.95
N SER A 123 15.69 2.79 -8.69
CA SER A 123 15.19 2.54 -7.33
C SER A 123 16.23 1.79 -6.49
N LEU A 124 16.84 0.75 -7.03
CA LEU A 124 17.93 -0.01 -6.38
C LEU A 124 19.10 0.92 -6.03
N LYS A 125 19.50 1.79 -6.99
CA LYS A 125 20.58 2.77 -6.77
C LYS A 125 20.23 3.78 -5.67
N ARG A 126 18.99 4.33 -5.64
CA ARG A 126 18.54 5.26 -4.60
C ARG A 126 18.54 4.62 -3.22
N MET A 127 18.09 3.37 -3.13
CA MET A 127 18.03 2.65 -1.86
C MET A 127 19.37 2.00 -1.44
N GLY A 128 20.35 1.91 -2.35
CA GLY A 128 21.61 1.23 -2.09
C GLY A 128 21.45 -0.27 -1.91
N LEU A 129 20.56 -0.89 -2.69
CA LEU A 129 20.22 -2.32 -2.62
C LEU A 129 20.61 -3.03 -3.91
N ASP A 130 20.99 -4.30 -3.81
CA ASP A 130 21.21 -5.18 -4.95
C ASP A 130 19.88 -5.73 -5.50
N TYR A 131 18.87 -5.92 -4.62
CA TYR A 131 17.54 -6.41 -4.97
C TYR A 131 16.47 -5.83 -4.04
N VAL A 132 15.24 -5.82 -4.53
CA VAL A 132 14.02 -5.66 -3.72
C VAL A 132 13.31 -7.00 -3.55
N ASP A 133 12.55 -7.15 -2.47
CA ASP A 133 11.80 -8.38 -2.26
C ASP A 133 10.61 -8.47 -3.23
N ILE A 134 9.90 -7.36 -3.46
CA ILE A 134 8.77 -7.33 -4.38
C ILE A 134 8.91 -6.15 -5.35
N PHE A 135 8.79 -6.43 -6.64
CA PHE A 135 8.68 -5.40 -7.66
C PHE A 135 7.30 -5.43 -8.31
N TYR A 136 6.64 -4.25 -8.33
CA TYR A 136 5.27 -4.13 -8.84
C TYR A 136 5.20 -3.38 -10.18
N SER A 137 4.30 -3.86 -11.06
CA SER A 137 3.65 -2.97 -12.01
C SER A 137 2.63 -2.12 -11.25
N HIS A 138 2.88 -0.79 -11.16
CA HIS A 138 2.16 0.12 -10.26
C HIS A 138 0.72 0.40 -10.69
N ARG A 139 0.43 0.27 -12.00
CA ARG A 139 -0.89 0.38 -12.61
C ARG A 139 -0.93 -0.34 -13.95
N PHE A 140 -2.11 -0.68 -14.41
CA PHE A 140 -2.32 -1.21 -15.75
C PHE A 140 -1.99 -0.13 -16.81
N ASP A 141 -1.25 -0.53 -17.84
CA ASP A 141 -0.97 0.32 -19.01
C ASP A 141 -1.89 -0.11 -20.17
N PRO A 142 -2.84 0.76 -20.61
CA PRO A 142 -3.77 0.40 -21.67
C PRO A 142 -3.15 0.38 -23.07
N ASP A 143 -1.97 0.97 -23.25
CA ASP A 143 -1.33 1.14 -24.56
C ASP A 143 -0.17 0.16 -24.79
N THR A 144 0.36 -0.48 -23.75
CA THR A 144 1.44 -1.48 -23.84
C THR A 144 0.84 -2.89 -23.79
N PRO A 145 1.23 -3.81 -24.68
CA PRO A 145 0.84 -5.21 -24.56
C PRO A 145 1.16 -5.73 -23.17
N LEU A 146 0.18 -6.39 -22.53
CA LEU A 146 0.33 -6.85 -21.15
C LEU A 146 1.50 -7.84 -21.00
N GLU A 147 1.77 -8.62 -22.03
CA GLU A 147 2.89 -9.54 -22.13
C GLU A 147 4.25 -8.82 -22.00
N GLU A 148 4.38 -7.60 -22.52
CA GLU A 148 5.60 -6.80 -22.38
C GLU A 148 5.81 -6.36 -20.95
N THR A 149 4.76 -5.84 -20.29
CA THR A 149 4.82 -5.43 -18.89
C THR A 149 5.11 -6.62 -17.96
N MET A 150 4.42 -7.74 -18.16
CA MET A 150 4.64 -8.96 -17.37
C MET A 150 6.03 -9.57 -17.66
N GLY A 151 6.48 -9.52 -18.91
CA GLY A 151 7.84 -9.93 -19.30
C GLY A 151 8.93 -9.04 -18.67
N ALA A 152 8.65 -7.77 -18.35
CA ALA A 152 9.56 -6.93 -17.59
C ALA A 152 9.65 -7.36 -16.11
N LEU A 153 8.52 -7.73 -15.49
CA LEU A 153 8.49 -8.29 -14.13
C LEU A 153 9.22 -9.63 -14.05
N ASP A 154 8.96 -10.53 -15.00
CA ASP A 154 9.67 -11.82 -15.11
C ASP A 154 11.19 -11.60 -15.22
N HIS A 155 11.61 -10.67 -16.08
CA HIS A 155 13.04 -10.34 -16.23
C HIS A 155 13.64 -9.81 -14.91
N ALA A 156 12.93 -8.95 -14.18
CA ALA A 156 13.39 -8.43 -12.91
C ALA A 156 13.65 -9.54 -11.90
N VAL A 157 12.77 -10.56 -11.85
CA VAL A 157 12.94 -11.72 -10.98
C VAL A 157 14.06 -12.63 -11.45
N ARG A 158 14.12 -13.00 -12.74
CA ARG A 158 15.16 -13.89 -13.30
C ARG A 158 16.56 -13.28 -13.23
N SER A 159 16.67 -11.95 -13.31
CA SER A 159 17.95 -11.25 -13.16
C SER A 159 18.39 -11.07 -11.70
N GLY A 160 17.58 -11.51 -10.72
CA GLY A 160 17.88 -11.39 -9.31
C GLY A 160 17.71 -9.97 -8.73
N LYS A 161 17.11 -9.04 -9.50
CA LYS A 161 16.84 -7.67 -9.03
C LYS A 161 15.55 -7.55 -8.20
N ALA A 162 14.69 -8.56 -8.25
CA ALA A 162 13.53 -8.74 -7.39
C ALA A 162 13.38 -10.22 -7.04
N LEU A 163 12.82 -10.52 -5.85
CA LEU A 163 12.52 -11.91 -5.47
C LEU A 163 11.13 -12.33 -5.95
N TYR A 164 10.19 -11.41 -5.97
CA TYR A 164 8.78 -11.66 -6.31
C TYR A 164 8.22 -10.58 -7.23
N ALA A 165 7.30 -11.00 -8.10
CA ALA A 165 6.51 -10.12 -8.95
C ALA A 165 5.14 -9.81 -8.34
N GLY A 166 4.73 -8.54 -8.40
CA GLY A 166 3.42 -8.06 -7.97
C GLY A 166 2.79 -7.12 -8.98
N ILE A 167 1.49 -6.88 -8.83
CA ILE A 167 0.72 -5.91 -9.61
C ILE A 167 -0.09 -5.01 -8.67
N SER A 168 -0.47 -3.82 -9.14
CA SER A 168 -1.25 -2.86 -8.35
C SER A 168 -2.31 -2.19 -9.22
N SER A 169 -3.49 -1.96 -8.65
CA SER A 169 -4.59 -1.23 -9.32
C SER A 169 -5.09 -1.86 -10.63
N TYR A 170 -5.01 -3.19 -10.76
CA TYR A 170 -5.61 -3.97 -11.84
C TYR A 170 -7.01 -4.41 -11.40
N ASN A 171 -8.00 -4.38 -12.30
CA ASN A 171 -9.31 -4.99 -12.03
C ASN A 171 -9.23 -6.53 -12.09
N SER A 172 -10.32 -7.21 -11.72
CA SER A 172 -10.36 -8.67 -11.66
C SER A 172 -9.99 -9.34 -12.98
N GLN A 173 -10.48 -8.82 -14.12
CA GLN A 173 -10.17 -9.35 -15.44
C GLN A 173 -8.67 -9.22 -15.76
N ARG A 174 -8.11 -8.02 -15.66
CA ARG A 174 -6.70 -7.76 -15.93
C ARG A 174 -5.77 -8.49 -14.98
N THR A 175 -6.21 -8.72 -13.76
CA THR A 175 -5.48 -9.54 -12.78
C THR A 175 -5.39 -10.99 -13.23
N ARG A 176 -6.47 -11.59 -13.75
CA ARG A 176 -6.42 -12.96 -14.29
C ARG A 176 -5.47 -13.05 -15.48
N GLU A 177 -5.58 -12.12 -16.43
CA GLU A 177 -4.72 -12.07 -17.61
C GLU A 177 -3.24 -11.94 -17.22
N ALA A 178 -2.90 -11.01 -16.34
CA ALA A 178 -1.52 -10.80 -15.86
C ALA A 178 -0.97 -12.03 -15.11
N ALA A 179 -1.78 -12.63 -14.24
CA ALA A 179 -1.38 -13.83 -13.49
C ALA A 179 -1.15 -15.03 -14.40
N ASP A 180 -1.97 -15.19 -15.45
CA ASP A 180 -1.80 -16.26 -16.42
C ASP A 180 -0.52 -16.09 -17.26
N ILE A 181 -0.22 -14.87 -17.72
CA ILE A 181 1.01 -14.57 -18.46
C ILE A 181 2.23 -14.85 -17.55
N LEU A 182 2.26 -14.32 -16.34
CA LEU A 182 3.37 -14.55 -15.41
C LEU A 182 3.56 -16.02 -15.07
N ARG A 183 2.47 -16.79 -14.91
CA ARG A 183 2.53 -18.23 -14.68
C ARG A 183 3.14 -18.97 -15.86
N GLN A 184 2.78 -18.60 -17.10
CA GLN A 184 3.35 -19.16 -18.32
C GLN A 184 4.85 -18.87 -18.46
N LEU A 185 5.29 -17.69 -18.00
CA LEU A 185 6.71 -17.31 -17.94
C LEU A 185 7.49 -18.03 -16.82
N GLY A 186 6.80 -18.71 -15.89
CA GLY A 186 7.41 -19.38 -14.74
C GLY A 186 7.70 -18.47 -13.54
N THR A 187 7.22 -17.23 -13.57
CA THR A 187 7.32 -16.25 -12.48
C THR A 187 5.91 -15.91 -11.98
N PRO A 188 5.34 -16.65 -11.02
CA PRO A 188 3.96 -16.41 -10.59
C PRO A 188 3.79 -15.04 -9.97
N CYS A 189 2.65 -14.38 -10.26
CA CYS A 189 2.21 -13.21 -9.51
C CYS A 189 1.90 -13.61 -8.07
N VAL A 190 2.60 -13.05 -7.09
CA VAL A 190 2.41 -13.45 -5.68
C VAL A 190 1.48 -12.52 -4.91
N ILE A 191 1.33 -11.27 -5.38
CA ILE A 191 0.63 -10.24 -4.62
C ILE A 191 -0.01 -9.19 -5.53
N HIS A 192 -1.18 -8.72 -5.13
CA HIS A 192 -1.87 -7.58 -5.73
C HIS A 192 -2.08 -6.48 -4.69
N GLN A 193 -1.83 -5.23 -5.08
CA GLN A 193 -2.01 -4.07 -4.21
C GLN A 193 -3.13 -3.14 -4.73
N PRO A 194 -4.40 -3.30 -4.29
CA PRO A 194 -5.51 -2.40 -4.61
C PRO A 194 -5.77 -1.36 -3.53
N SER A 195 -6.49 -0.27 -3.86
CA SER A 195 -7.12 0.60 -2.87
C SER A 195 -8.36 -0.08 -2.27
N TYR A 196 -8.48 -0.06 -0.93
CA TYR A 196 -9.64 -0.63 -0.24
C TYR A 196 -9.83 -0.03 1.14
N SER A 197 -11.05 0.32 1.47
CA SER A 197 -11.45 0.81 2.79
C SER A 197 -12.96 0.66 2.98
N MET A 198 -13.47 0.99 4.16
CA MET A 198 -14.92 1.07 4.42
C MET A 198 -15.67 2.04 3.48
N LEU A 199 -14.98 3.04 2.93
CA LEU A 199 -15.54 4.08 2.05
C LEU A 199 -15.16 3.93 0.58
N ASN A 200 -14.39 2.90 0.24
CA ASN A 200 -13.96 2.55 -1.12
C ASN A 200 -13.98 1.03 -1.27
N ARG A 201 -15.07 0.49 -1.78
CA ARG A 201 -15.38 -0.95 -1.79
C ARG A 201 -15.36 -1.59 -3.18
N TRP A 202 -14.83 -0.90 -4.18
CA TRP A 202 -14.78 -1.36 -5.57
C TRP A 202 -14.23 -2.78 -5.74
N VAL A 203 -13.29 -3.21 -4.89
CA VAL A 203 -12.69 -4.56 -4.95
C VAL A 203 -13.70 -5.68 -4.64
N GLU A 204 -14.75 -5.36 -3.88
CA GLU A 204 -15.86 -6.28 -3.61
C GLU A 204 -16.81 -6.32 -4.81
N GLU A 205 -17.17 -5.16 -5.36
CA GLU A 205 -18.08 -5.02 -6.50
C GLU A 205 -17.50 -5.62 -7.79
N ASP A 206 -16.20 -5.42 -8.05
CA ASP A 206 -15.47 -6.02 -9.17
C ASP A 206 -15.22 -7.53 -9.01
N GLY A 207 -15.39 -8.08 -7.81
CA GLY A 207 -15.05 -9.46 -7.49
C GLY A 207 -13.55 -9.74 -7.47
N LEU A 208 -12.74 -8.68 -7.26
CA LEU A 208 -11.28 -8.81 -7.24
C LEU A 208 -10.80 -9.69 -6.11
N LEU A 209 -11.38 -9.58 -4.90
CA LEU A 209 -10.97 -10.40 -3.77
C LEU A 209 -11.21 -11.90 -4.02
N ASP A 210 -12.34 -12.27 -4.65
CA ASP A 210 -12.63 -13.66 -5.05
C ASP A 210 -11.65 -14.15 -6.11
N THR A 211 -11.29 -13.27 -7.03
CA THR A 211 -10.29 -13.54 -8.08
C THR A 211 -8.92 -13.84 -7.46
N LEU A 212 -8.45 -13.03 -6.53
CA LEU A 212 -7.17 -13.22 -5.87
C LEU A 212 -7.12 -14.51 -5.06
N GLU A 213 -8.19 -14.82 -4.33
CA GLU A 213 -8.31 -16.06 -3.57
C GLU A 213 -8.26 -17.28 -4.50
N GLY A 214 -9.03 -17.28 -5.60
CA GLY A 214 -9.03 -18.36 -6.60
C GLY A 214 -7.67 -18.58 -7.24
N LEU A 215 -6.95 -17.50 -7.55
CA LEU A 215 -5.61 -17.55 -8.14
C LEU A 215 -4.52 -17.91 -7.11
N GLY A 216 -4.79 -17.80 -5.81
CA GLY A 216 -3.80 -17.96 -4.76
C GLY A 216 -2.81 -16.80 -4.69
N VAL A 217 -3.25 -15.61 -5.06
CA VAL A 217 -2.49 -14.34 -4.99
C VAL A 217 -2.84 -13.61 -3.71
N GLY A 218 -1.84 -13.12 -2.98
CA GLY A 218 -2.05 -12.34 -1.77
C GLY A 218 -2.60 -10.94 -2.08
N SER A 219 -3.25 -10.31 -1.10
CA SER A 219 -3.78 -8.96 -1.20
C SER A 219 -3.17 -8.06 -0.13
N ILE A 220 -2.53 -6.96 -0.54
CA ILE A 220 -2.15 -5.87 0.35
C ILE A 220 -2.92 -4.62 -0.04
N VAL A 221 -3.62 -4.00 0.88
CA VAL A 221 -4.52 -2.89 0.53
C VAL A 221 -3.97 -1.55 0.97
N PHE A 222 -3.91 -0.60 0.05
CA PHE A 222 -3.51 0.77 0.36
C PHE A 222 -4.71 1.68 0.62
N SER A 223 -4.48 2.79 1.31
CA SER A 223 -5.51 3.74 1.78
C SER A 223 -6.62 3.11 2.65
N PRO A 224 -6.34 2.14 3.55
CA PRO A 224 -7.36 1.50 4.38
C PRO A 224 -8.07 2.49 5.32
N LEU A 225 -7.45 3.62 5.61
CA LEU A 225 -8.01 4.72 6.39
C LEU A 225 -8.63 5.84 5.53
N ALA A 226 -8.92 5.58 4.24
CA ALA A 226 -9.52 6.55 3.31
C ALA A 226 -8.82 7.91 3.38
N GLN A 227 -7.48 7.92 3.31
CA GLN A 227 -6.62 9.12 3.41
C GLN A 227 -6.77 9.91 4.73
N GLY A 228 -7.17 9.25 5.79
CA GLY A 228 -7.35 9.82 7.11
C GLY A 228 -8.80 10.18 7.44
N MET A 229 -9.75 9.96 6.52
CA MET A 229 -11.18 10.17 6.80
C MET A 229 -11.72 9.18 7.84
N LEU A 230 -11.19 7.97 7.88
CA LEU A 230 -11.51 6.95 8.88
C LEU A 230 -10.62 7.08 10.13
N THR A 231 -10.46 8.31 10.61
CA THR A 231 -9.80 8.67 11.88
C THR A 231 -10.64 9.75 12.58
N ASP A 232 -10.28 10.13 13.78
CA ASP A 232 -10.90 11.24 14.53
C ASP A 232 -10.63 12.62 13.91
N LYS A 233 -9.69 12.71 12.99
CA LYS A 233 -9.16 13.94 12.42
C LYS A 233 -10.23 14.88 11.82
N TYR A 234 -11.25 14.31 11.16
CA TYR A 234 -12.29 15.08 10.45
C TYR A 234 -13.64 15.12 11.19
N LEU A 235 -13.75 14.59 12.40
CA LEU A 235 -14.99 14.56 13.18
C LEU A 235 -15.46 15.99 13.57
N GLY A 236 -14.54 16.92 13.74
CA GLY A 236 -14.80 18.33 14.08
C GLY A 236 -14.74 19.30 12.90
N GLY A 237 -14.63 18.79 11.65
CA GLY A 237 -14.44 19.61 10.46
C GLY A 237 -13.09 19.34 9.76
N ILE A 238 -12.67 20.23 8.85
CA ILE A 238 -11.39 20.09 8.13
C ILE A 238 -10.30 20.84 8.92
N PRO A 239 -9.34 20.14 9.56
CA PRO A 239 -8.28 20.81 10.30
C PRO A 239 -7.29 21.50 9.37
N ASP A 240 -6.71 22.61 9.83
CA ASP A 240 -5.59 23.27 9.16
C ASP A 240 -4.41 22.32 9.01
N GLY A 241 -3.70 22.39 7.88
CA GLY A 241 -2.57 21.51 7.57
C GLY A 241 -2.96 20.06 7.22
N SER A 242 -4.26 19.74 7.15
CA SER A 242 -4.72 18.42 6.68
C SER A 242 -4.54 18.26 5.15
N ARG A 243 -4.56 17.01 4.66
CA ARG A 243 -4.50 16.74 3.21
C ARG A 243 -5.63 17.43 2.43
N ALA A 244 -6.81 17.52 3.04
CA ALA A 244 -7.96 18.19 2.45
C ALA A 244 -7.79 19.72 2.42
N SER A 245 -7.31 20.35 3.52
CA SER A 245 -7.08 21.78 3.57
C SER A 245 -5.95 22.25 2.63
N GLN A 246 -4.97 21.37 2.37
CA GLN A 246 -3.85 21.64 1.47
C GLN A 246 -4.13 21.33 0.00
N GLY A 247 -5.34 20.85 -0.35
CA GLY A 247 -5.69 20.44 -1.71
C GLY A 247 -4.82 19.31 -2.27
N LYS A 248 -4.20 18.51 -1.39
CA LYS A 248 -3.37 17.34 -1.78
C LYS A 248 -4.25 16.20 -2.30
N SER A 249 -3.91 14.96 -2.02
CA SER A 249 -4.61 13.78 -2.54
C SER A 249 -6.09 13.65 -2.11
N LEU A 250 -6.53 14.27 -1.02
CA LEU A 250 -7.92 14.26 -0.57
C LEU A 250 -8.63 15.55 -1.01
N LYS A 251 -9.62 15.42 -1.88
CA LYS A 251 -10.44 16.55 -2.33
C LYS A 251 -11.48 16.91 -1.25
N THR A 252 -11.69 18.20 -0.99
CA THR A 252 -12.70 18.71 -0.03
C THR A 252 -14.12 18.26 -0.37
N ALA A 253 -14.43 18.04 -1.66
CA ALA A 253 -15.74 17.53 -2.11
C ALA A 253 -16.14 16.19 -1.51
N PHE A 254 -15.18 15.34 -1.09
CA PHE A 254 -15.46 14.07 -0.41
C PHE A 254 -15.87 14.25 1.06
N ILE A 255 -15.60 15.42 1.65
CA ILE A 255 -15.92 15.75 3.04
C ILE A 255 -17.21 16.57 3.06
N ASN A 256 -18.33 15.92 2.78
CA ASN A 256 -19.67 16.49 2.83
C ASN A 256 -20.41 16.03 4.11
N ASP A 257 -21.55 16.66 4.42
CA ASP A 257 -22.32 16.40 5.63
C ASP A 257 -22.72 14.92 5.77
N ARG A 258 -23.08 14.25 4.69
CA ARG A 258 -23.42 12.83 4.69
C ARG A 258 -22.22 11.96 5.06
N THR A 259 -21.07 12.23 4.46
CA THR A 259 -19.84 11.49 4.76
C THR A 259 -19.41 11.71 6.21
N ILE A 260 -19.50 12.96 6.71
CA ILE A 260 -19.20 13.26 8.12
C ILE A 260 -20.17 12.54 9.06
N ALA A 261 -21.47 12.53 8.74
CA ALA A 261 -22.46 11.79 9.54
C ALA A 261 -22.14 10.29 9.60
N ASN A 262 -21.79 9.68 8.47
CA ASN A 262 -21.40 8.27 8.42
C ASN A 262 -20.13 8.00 9.24
N ILE A 263 -19.10 8.85 9.11
CA ILE A 263 -17.86 8.73 9.90
C ILE A 263 -18.13 8.84 11.40
N LYS A 264 -19.02 9.76 11.83
CA LYS A 264 -19.42 9.87 13.24
C LYS A 264 -20.13 8.62 13.75
N ALA A 265 -21.02 8.04 12.94
CA ALA A 265 -21.68 6.78 13.29
C ALA A 265 -20.69 5.62 13.39
N LEU A 266 -19.76 5.47 12.43
CA LEU A 266 -18.70 4.50 12.48
C LEU A 266 -17.80 4.68 13.70
N ASN A 267 -17.47 5.93 14.06
CA ASN A 267 -16.69 6.23 15.27
C ASN A 267 -17.41 5.81 16.55
N ALA A 268 -18.73 5.97 16.61
CA ALA A 268 -19.53 5.50 17.75
C ALA A 268 -19.51 3.97 17.88
N ILE A 269 -19.56 3.25 16.75
CA ILE A 269 -19.42 1.79 16.72
C ILE A 269 -18.02 1.38 17.19
N ALA A 270 -16.96 2.03 16.71
CA ALA A 270 -15.60 1.79 17.16
C ALA A 270 -15.45 1.95 18.67
N GLY A 271 -16.06 3.02 19.24
CA GLY A 271 -16.08 3.25 20.69
C GLY A 271 -16.74 2.11 21.48
N LYS A 272 -17.85 1.54 20.99
CA LYS A 272 -18.50 0.36 21.61
C LYS A 272 -17.56 -0.86 21.62
N ARG A 273 -16.67 -0.98 20.62
CA ARG A 273 -15.68 -2.04 20.50
C ARG A 273 -14.41 -1.79 21.34
N GLY A 274 -14.30 -0.64 22.01
CA GLY A 274 -13.07 -0.24 22.71
C GLY A 274 -11.91 0.06 21.75
N GLN A 275 -12.20 0.43 20.51
CA GLN A 275 -11.23 0.74 19.47
C GLN A 275 -11.32 2.23 19.06
N THR A 276 -10.21 2.79 18.55
CA THR A 276 -10.29 4.00 17.74
C THR A 276 -10.95 3.69 16.39
N LEU A 277 -11.48 4.70 15.70
CA LEU A 277 -12.05 4.52 14.36
C LEU A 277 -11.00 3.96 13.40
N ALA A 278 -9.74 4.41 13.49
CA ALA A 278 -8.64 3.89 12.69
C ALA A 278 -8.39 2.40 12.95
N GLN A 279 -8.38 1.98 14.21
CA GLN A 279 -8.21 0.58 14.58
C GLN A 279 -9.35 -0.29 14.05
N MET A 280 -10.60 0.13 14.22
CA MET A 280 -11.75 -0.59 13.66
C MET A 280 -11.70 -0.67 12.14
N ALA A 281 -11.32 0.41 11.45
CA ALA A 281 -11.21 0.42 9.99
C ALA A 281 -10.12 -0.56 9.49
N LEU A 282 -8.98 -0.63 10.17
CA LEU A 282 -7.92 -1.60 9.86
C LEU A 282 -8.36 -3.04 10.16
N ALA A 283 -8.96 -3.29 11.30
CA ALA A 283 -9.53 -4.60 11.64
C ALA A 283 -10.58 -5.03 10.60
N TRP A 284 -11.43 -4.08 10.14
CA TRP A 284 -12.46 -4.36 9.15
C TRP A 284 -11.89 -4.78 7.78
N VAL A 285 -10.83 -4.12 7.28
CA VAL A 285 -10.22 -4.53 6.00
C VAL A 285 -9.51 -5.88 6.12
N LEU A 286 -9.01 -6.23 7.30
CA LEU A 286 -8.36 -7.52 7.59
C LEU A 286 -9.34 -8.65 7.89
N ARG A 287 -10.63 -8.34 8.07
CA ARG A 287 -11.65 -9.33 8.44
C ARG A 287 -11.67 -10.54 7.50
N ARG A 288 -11.99 -11.70 8.04
CA ARG A 288 -12.14 -12.96 7.30
C ARG A 288 -10.86 -13.41 6.56
N GLY A 289 -9.69 -12.80 6.83
CA GLY A 289 -8.40 -13.22 6.27
C GLY A 289 -8.23 -13.08 4.75
N ARG A 290 -9.13 -12.36 4.06
CA ARG A 290 -9.06 -12.15 2.60
C ARG A 290 -7.99 -11.14 2.19
N VAL A 291 -7.64 -10.24 3.08
CA VAL A 291 -6.56 -9.27 2.93
C VAL A 291 -5.37 -9.74 3.75
N THR A 292 -4.22 -9.90 3.09
CA THR A 292 -2.97 -10.35 3.72
C THR A 292 -2.41 -9.28 4.64
N SER A 293 -2.44 -8.02 4.21
CA SER A 293 -1.86 -6.90 4.96
C SER A 293 -2.58 -5.58 4.65
N ALA A 294 -2.74 -4.73 5.66
CA ALA A 294 -3.21 -3.37 5.51
C ALA A 294 -2.02 -2.40 5.51
N LEU A 295 -1.87 -1.64 4.42
CA LEU A 295 -0.76 -0.71 4.23
C LEU A 295 -1.11 0.66 4.81
N ILE A 296 -0.46 1.03 5.91
CA ILE A 296 -0.66 2.31 6.58
C ILE A 296 0.40 3.34 6.19
N GLY A 297 0.05 4.61 6.26
CA GLY A 297 0.99 5.73 6.24
C GLY A 297 0.99 6.42 7.59
N ALA A 298 2.16 6.85 8.08
CA ALA A 298 2.30 7.57 9.34
C ALA A 298 3.14 8.84 9.15
N SER A 299 2.83 9.88 9.92
CA SER A 299 3.62 11.13 10.01
C SER A 299 4.37 11.25 11.34
N ARG A 300 4.11 10.34 12.29
CA ARG A 300 4.79 10.24 13.59
C ARG A 300 4.70 8.80 14.13
N PRO A 301 5.64 8.38 15.00
CA PRO A 301 5.71 7.01 15.53
C PRO A 301 4.44 6.54 16.26
N GLU A 302 3.76 7.43 16.98
CA GLU A 302 2.56 7.09 17.76
C GLU A 302 1.40 6.62 16.88
N GLN A 303 1.32 7.10 15.63
CA GLN A 303 0.31 6.62 14.68
C GLN A 303 0.56 5.17 14.23
N VAL A 304 1.82 4.77 14.13
CA VAL A 304 2.17 3.37 13.84
C VAL A 304 1.70 2.47 14.99
N GLU A 305 1.96 2.89 16.22
CA GLU A 305 1.55 2.15 17.43
C GLU A 305 0.02 2.03 17.55
N ASP A 306 -0.70 3.14 17.29
CA ASP A 306 -2.17 3.11 17.27
C ASP A 306 -2.72 2.16 16.20
N CYS A 307 -2.16 2.18 14.98
CA CYS A 307 -2.56 1.28 13.91
C CYS A 307 -2.30 -0.20 14.25
N VAL A 308 -1.15 -0.52 14.85
CA VAL A 308 -0.85 -1.89 15.30
C VAL A 308 -1.81 -2.33 16.41
N GLY A 309 -2.31 -1.38 17.21
CA GLY A 309 -3.36 -1.62 18.20
C GLY A 309 -4.64 -2.24 17.64
N ALA A 310 -4.91 -2.11 16.34
CA ALA A 310 -6.04 -2.76 15.65
C ALA A 310 -6.03 -4.29 15.78
N LEU A 311 -4.84 -4.89 15.87
CA LEU A 311 -4.66 -6.35 15.95
C LEU A 311 -5.16 -6.97 17.26
N LYS A 312 -5.46 -6.16 18.26
CA LYS A 312 -6.01 -6.64 19.55
C LYS A 312 -7.46 -7.13 19.43
N VAL A 313 -8.25 -6.60 18.49
CA VAL A 313 -9.68 -6.93 18.32
C VAL A 313 -9.97 -6.98 16.82
N LEU A 314 -9.79 -8.15 16.20
CA LEU A 314 -10.02 -8.38 14.76
C LEU A 314 -11.38 -8.96 14.43
N ASP A 315 -12.00 -9.66 15.39
CA ASP A 315 -13.25 -10.34 15.16
C ASP A 315 -14.44 -9.39 15.15
N PHE A 316 -15.39 -9.67 14.28
CA PHE A 316 -16.66 -8.97 14.16
C PHE A 316 -17.79 -9.98 14.19
N SER A 317 -18.83 -9.71 14.95
CA SER A 317 -20.10 -10.42 14.81
C SER A 317 -20.81 -10.02 13.52
N ASP A 318 -21.70 -10.88 13.01
CA ASP A 318 -22.51 -10.54 11.83
C ASP A 318 -23.42 -9.32 12.08
N ALA A 319 -23.90 -9.13 13.32
CA ALA A 319 -24.68 -7.96 13.70
C ALA A 319 -23.85 -6.66 13.64
N GLU A 320 -22.58 -6.68 14.10
CA GLU A 320 -21.67 -5.54 13.99
C GLU A 320 -21.35 -5.21 12.53
N LEU A 321 -21.09 -6.23 11.70
CA LEU A 321 -20.85 -6.03 10.27
C LEU A 321 -22.08 -5.42 9.57
N ALA A 322 -23.29 -5.88 9.90
CA ALA A 322 -24.52 -5.31 9.37
C ALA A 322 -24.73 -3.85 9.82
N GLU A 323 -24.42 -3.50 11.09
CA GLU A 323 -24.48 -2.12 11.59
C GLU A 323 -23.43 -1.26 10.86
N ILE A 324 -22.19 -1.74 10.70
CA ILE A 324 -21.13 -1.06 9.97
C ILE A 324 -21.53 -0.83 8.52
N ASP A 325 -22.07 -1.83 7.82
CA ASP A 325 -22.44 -1.74 6.41
C ASP A 325 -23.57 -0.72 6.13
N THR A 326 -24.29 -0.27 7.16
CA THR A 326 -25.25 0.82 7.03
C THR A 326 -24.54 2.16 6.69
N TYR A 327 -23.33 2.36 7.19
CA TYR A 327 -22.55 3.60 7.10
C TYR A 327 -21.30 3.47 6.23
N ALA A 328 -20.70 2.27 6.19
CA ALA A 328 -19.53 1.92 5.38
C ALA A 328 -19.94 1.63 3.94
N ARG A 329 -20.27 2.68 3.18
CA ARG A 329 -20.74 2.57 1.80
C ARG A 329 -19.71 3.17 0.84
N GLU A 330 -19.75 2.69 -0.41
CA GLU A 330 -19.01 3.33 -1.49
C GLU A 330 -19.36 4.84 -1.53
N SER A 331 -18.35 5.65 -1.53
CA SER A 331 -18.46 7.11 -1.42
C SER A 331 -17.72 7.82 -2.56
N ASP A 332 -17.52 7.13 -3.68
CA ASP A 332 -16.79 7.62 -4.87
C ASP A 332 -15.36 8.10 -4.56
N ILE A 333 -14.75 7.58 -3.48
CA ILE A 333 -13.41 7.98 -3.02
C ILE A 333 -12.32 7.17 -3.73
N ASN A 334 -12.64 6.39 -4.75
CA ASN A 334 -11.63 5.71 -5.55
C ASN A 334 -10.87 6.70 -6.44
N LEU A 335 -9.91 7.41 -5.84
CA LEU A 335 -9.08 8.40 -6.52
C LEU A 335 -8.20 7.80 -7.63
N TRP A 336 -8.05 6.49 -7.63
CA TRP A 336 -7.22 5.75 -8.57
C TRP A 336 -8.01 5.04 -9.67
N ALA A 337 -9.35 5.11 -9.67
CA ALA A 337 -10.19 4.49 -10.69
C ALA A 337 -9.73 4.88 -12.11
N ALA A 338 -9.46 6.16 -12.34
CA ALA A 338 -8.96 6.65 -13.61
C ALA A 338 -7.44 6.55 -13.79
N SER A 339 -6.70 5.93 -12.87
CA SER A 339 -5.22 5.90 -12.94
C SER A 339 -4.69 5.04 -14.08
N ALA A 340 -5.47 4.06 -14.51
CA ALA A 340 -5.19 3.20 -15.67
C ALA A 340 -5.86 3.72 -16.97
N GLU A 341 -6.58 4.85 -16.90
CA GLU A 341 -7.17 5.49 -18.07
C GLU A 341 -6.18 6.48 -18.67
N ARG A 342 -6.08 6.47 -19.98
CA ARG A 342 -5.23 7.40 -20.71
C ARG A 342 -5.83 8.81 -20.70
N LYS A 343 -5.05 9.79 -20.27
CA LYS A 343 -5.37 11.21 -20.44
C LYS A 343 -4.76 11.73 -21.73
N GLY A 344 -5.57 11.90 -22.78
CA GLY A 344 -5.15 12.51 -24.07
C GLY A 344 -5.43 11.65 -25.30
N PRO A 345 -5.18 12.18 -26.51
CA PRO A 345 -5.40 11.46 -27.76
C PRO A 345 -4.46 10.24 -27.86
N PRO A 346 -4.87 9.20 -28.63
CA PRO A 346 -4.02 8.03 -28.86
C PRO A 346 -2.64 8.47 -29.38
N ARG A 347 -1.59 7.88 -28.82
CA ARG A 347 -0.25 8.02 -29.41
C ARG A 347 -0.32 7.39 -30.81
N LYS A 348 -0.07 8.22 -31.86
CA LYS A 348 0.03 7.71 -33.25
C LYS A 348 1.31 6.89 -33.44
#